data_2dfd1694d544c1f2757810f13188bb91
#
_entry.id   2dfd1694d544c1f2757810f13188bb91
#
_cell.length_a   1.000
_cell.length_b   1.000
_cell.length_c   1.000
_cell.angle_alpha   90.00
_cell.angle_beta   90.00
_cell.angle_gamma   90.00
#
_symmetry.space_group_name_H-M   'P 1'
#
loop_
_entity.id
_entity.type
_entity.pdbx_description
1 polymer ?
#
loop_
_entity_poly.entity_id
_entity_poly.type
_entity_poly.pdbx_seq_one_letter_code
_entity_poly.pdbx_strand_id
1 'polypeptide(L)' 'GKTIYRRSELIRLKMNDPTRYGDLHGEIMQAYAEGRVR' A
#
# COMPACT_ATOMS: atom_id res chain seq x y z
N GLY A 1 -3.20 2.49 -16.39
CA GLY A 1 -2.56 1.46 -15.61
C GLY A 1 -2.87 1.52 -14.14
N LYS A 2 -2.35 0.56 -13.42
CA LYS A 2 -2.56 0.46 -11.99
C LYS A 2 -1.51 1.27 -11.23
N THR A 3 -1.87 1.70 -10.04
CA THR A 3 -1.01 2.51 -9.20
C THR A 3 0.23 1.72 -8.75
N ILE A 4 1.38 2.35 -8.85
CA ILE A 4 2.61 1.84 -8.27
C ILE A 4 2.76 2.45 -6.88
N TYR A 5 2.97 1.60 -5.89
CA TYR A 5 3.15 2.06 -4.51
C TYR A 5 4.63 2.00 -4.15
N ARG A 6 5.07 2.98 -3.37
CA ARG A 6 6.41 2.96 -2.80
C ARG A 6 6.33 2.37 -1.39
N ARG A 7 7.27 1.49 -1.07
CA ARG A 7 7.29 0.87 0.25
C ARG A 7 7.36 1.90 1.37
N SER A 8 8.16 2.94 1.19
CA SER A 8 8.28 4.00 2.19
C SER A 8 6.96 4.73 2.40
N GLU A 9 6.19 4.93 1.35
CA GLU A 9 4.88 5.57 1.47
C GLU A 9 3.90 4.68 2.21
N LEU A 10 3.95 3.37 1.97
CA LEU A 10 3.08 2.44 2.68
C LEU A 10 3.40 2.39 4.16
N ILE A 11 4.68 2.43 4.51
CA ILE A 11 5.11 2.46 5.91
C ILE A 11 4.61 3.75 6.57
N ARG A 12 4.77 4.88 5.88
CA ARG A 12 4.32 6.17 6.39
C ARG A 12 2.80 6.17 6.59
N LEU A 13 2.06 5.63 5.64
CA LEU A 13 0.61 5.55 5.74
C LEU A 13 0.20 4.72 6.94
N LYS A 14 0.86 3.58 7.14
CA LYS A 14 0.57 2.69 8.26
C LYS A 14 0.80 3.39 9.59
N MET A 15 1.83 4.23 9.68
CA MET A 15 2.17 4.92 10.92
C MET A 15 1.28 6.13 11.16
N ASN A 16 0.97 6.88 10.12
CA ASN A 16 0.23 8.14 10.25
C ASN A 16 -1.28 7.95 10.18
N ASP A 17 -1.74 6.97 9.41
CA ASP A 17 -3.17 6.74 9.22
C ASP A 17 -3.44 5.24 9.13
N PRO A 18 -3.35 4.54 10.28
CA PRO A 18 -3.54 3.08 10.28
C PRO A 18 -4.94 2.65 9.85
N THR A 19 -5.96 3.47 10.10
CA THR A 19 -7.32 3.16 9.67
C THR A 19 -7.40 3.11 8.16
N ARG A 20 -6.83 4.11 7.49
CA ARG A 20 -6.81 4.15 6.04
C ARG A 20 -5.94 3.02 5.46
N TYR A 21 -4.83 2.73 6.12
CA TYR A 21 -3.99 1.60 5.72
C TYR A 21 -4.78 0.30 5.75
N GLY A 22 -5.57 0.10 6.81
CA GLY A 22 -6.42 -1.08 6.94
C GLY A 22 -7.47 -1.15 5.83
N ASP A 23 -8.08 -0.02 5.48
CA ASP A 23 -9.07 0.04 4.42
C ASP A 23 -8.45 -0.31 3.06
N LEU A 24 -7.19 0.04 2.85
CA LEU A 24 -6.48 -0.22 1.60
C LEU A 24 -5.69 -1.52 1.62
N HIS A 25 -5.72 -2.28 2.71
CA HIS A 25 -4.89 -3.45 2.89
C HIS A 25 -5.07 -4.48 1.77
N GLY A 26 -6.31 -4.73 1.37
CA GLY A 26 -6.58 -5.66 0.27
C GLY A 26 -5.92 -5.24 -1.03
N GLU A 27 -6.04 -3.95 -1.36
CA GLU A 27 -5.40 -3.39 -2.55
C GLU A 27 -3.88 -3.46 -2.44
N ILE A 28 -3.34 -3.16 -1.26
CA ILE A 28 -1.89 -3.20 -1.03
C ILE A 28 -1.36 -4.62 -1.20
N MET A 29 -2.05 -5.62 -0.68
CA MET A 29 -1.65 -7.01 -0.85
C MET A 29 -1.68 -7.42 -2.30
N GLN A 30 -2.70 -6.99 -3.03
CA GLN A 30 -2.79 -7.24 -4.45
C GLN A 30 -1.63 -6.58 -5.21
N ALA A 31 -1.27 -5.36 -4.81
CA ALA A 31 -0.15 -4.65 -5.41
C ALA A 31 1.17 -5.40 -5.19
N TYR A 32 1.38 -5.98 -4.01
CA TYR A 32 2.54 -6.82 -3.76
C TYR A 32 2.56 -8.04 -4.68
N ALA A 33 1.41 -8.71 -4.79
CA ALA A 33 1.29 -9.91 -5.64
C ALA A 33 1.56 -9.58 -7.11
N GLU A 34 1.21 -8.39 -7.54
CA GLU A 34 1.37 -7.95 -8.93
C GLU A 34 2.70 -7.25 -9.20
N GLY A 35 3.56 -7.13 -8.18
CA GLY A 35 4.84 -6.47 -8.33
C GLY A 35 4.76 -4.96 -8.45
N ARG A 36 3.69 -4.36 -7.94
CA ARG A 36 3.48 -2.90 -8.02
C ARG A 36 4.03 -2.15 -6.80
N VAL A 37 4.68 -2.84 -5.88
CA VAL A 37 5.29 -2.20 -4.72
C VAL A 37 6.79 -2.14 -4.92
N ARG A 38 7.36 -0.93 -4.80
CA ARG A 38 8.78 -0.71 -5.05
C ARG A 38 9.50 -0.10 -3.86
#